data_8d5ad0ec0864d18a46f2cca97466de00
#
_entry.id   8d5ad0ec0864d18a46f2cca97466de00
#
_cell.length_a   1.000
_cell.length_b   1.000
_cell.length_c   1.000
_cell.angle_alpha   90.00
_cell.angle_beta   90.00
_cell.angle_gamma   90.00
#
_symmetry.space_group_name_H-M   'P 1'
#
loop_
_entity.id
_entity.type
_entity.pdbx_description
1 polymer ?
#
loop_
_entity_poly.entity_id
_entity_poly.type
_entity_poly.pdbx_seq_one_letter_code
_entity_poly.pdbx_strand_id
1 'polypeptide(L)'
;AEKYPSISPYAYCNGNPVRYIDPDGMACGDPVRNPEIRRNRASNLYGEGIRYLDGQMRNHQGFDYYAPIETDVLAVQNGVVVQSGESNTAYGISVTIEHTIDDTNIVYSFYAHLSEVNVNVNNVVSEGQIIAKSGMSGNAETTNIEDQHLHFELRSQPGNIRGLSGKINPNEIVDTKFISQFPELKSFQSQIGIIKINKDGTAEIRDYNAR
;
A
#
# COMPACT_ATOMS: atom_id res chain seq x y z
N ALA A 1 -18.19 -21.04 4.69
CA ALA A 1 -17.39 -22.10 5.33
C ALA A 1 -17.10 -23.29 4.39
N GLU A 2 -17.84 -23.47 3.32
CA GLU A 2 -17.69 -24.63 2.41
C GLU A 2 -16.69 -24.42 1.27
N LYS A 3 -16.19 -23.21 1.05
CA LYS A 3 -15.33 -22.90 -0.09
C LYS A 3 -13.85 -23.31 0.09
N TYR A 4 -13.40 -23.55 1.36
CA TYR A 4 -12.03 -23.95 1.67
C TYR A 4 -11.98 -24.97 2.82
N PRO A 5 -12.30 -26.24 2.59
CA PRO A 5 -12.42 -27.27 3.65
C PRO A 5 -11.11 -27.64 4.36
N SER A 6 -9.96 -27.17 3.89
CA SER A 6 -8.64 -27.46 4.47
C SER A 6 -8.06 -26.34 5.35
N ILE A 7 -8.74 -25.20 5.47
CA ILE A 7 -8.30 -24.05 6.26
C ILE A 7 -9.24 -23.89 7.44
N SER A 8 -8.67 -23.80 8.66
CA SER A 8 -9.45 -23.49 9.85
C SER A 8 -10.31 -22.23 9.63
N PRO A 9 -11.58 -22.22 10.04
CA PRO A 9 -12.43 -21.02 9.94
C PRO A 9 -11.82 -19.78 10.60
N TYR A 10 -10.85 -19.96 11.49
CA TYR A 10 -10.13 -18.88 12.17
C TYR A 10 -8.89 -18.39 11.41
N ALA A 11 -8.42 -19.12 10.39
CA ALA A 11 -7.23 -18.75 9.63
C ALA A 11 -7.47 -17.51 8.76
N TYR A 12 -8.69 -17.31 8.28
CA TYR A 12 -9.03 -16.19 7.41
C TYR A 12 -9.06 -14.83 8.13
N CYS A 13 -9.15 -14.80 9.44
CA CYS A 13 -9.12 -13.57 10.25
C CYS A 13 -7.81 -13.43 11.05
N ASN A 14 -6.70 -14.00 10.56
CA ASN A 14 -5.41 -14.00 11.27
C ASN A 14 -5.52 -14.45 12.74
N GLY A 15 -6.44 -15.36 13.05
CA GLY A 15 -6.72 -15.85 14.39
C GLY A 15 -7.51 -14.92 15.32
N ASN A 16 -8.01 -13.79 14.80
CA ASN A 16 -8.78 -12.84 15.61
C ASN A 16 -10.09 -12.39 14.91
N PRO A 17 -11.12 -13.26 14.88
CA PRO A 17 -12.40 -12.99 14.20
C PRO A 17 -13.21 -11.84 14.83
N VAL A 18 -12.83 -11.36 16.00
CA VAL A 18 -13.55 -10.25 16.69
C VAL A 18 -13.04 -8.89 16.20
N ARG A 19 -11.81 -8.83 15.68
CA ARG A 19 -11.19 -7.58 15.23
C ARG A 19 -11.39 -7.30 13.74
N TYR A 20 -11.58 -8.35 12.95
CA TYR A 20 -11.66 -8.27 11.49
C TYR A 20 -12.98 -8.89 11.02
N ILE A 21 -14.05 -8.09 11.05
CA ILE A 21 -15.27 -8.40 10.31
C ILE A 21 -15.16 -7.60 9.01
N ASP A 22 -14.95 -8.30 7.93
CA ASP A 22 -15.10 -7.78 6.58
C ASP A 22 -16.41 -8.33 6.00
N PRO A 23 -17.54 -7.62 6.18
CA PRO A 23 -18.87 -8.15 5.85
C PRO A 23 -19.10 -8.32 4.35
N ASP A 24 -18.35 -7.63 3.52
CA ASP A 24 -18.50 -7.60 2.05
C ASP A 24 -17.27 -8.14 1.30
N GLY A 25 -16.20 -8.54 2.03
CA GLY A 25 -14.97 -9.07 1.44
C GLY A 25 -14.15 -8.04 0.66
N MET A 26 -14.41 -6.75 0.89
CA MET A 26 -13.76 -5.65 0.17
C MET A 26 -12.55 -5.06 0.89
N ALA A 27 -12.38 -5.34 2.19
CA ALA A 27 -11.20 -4.89 2.92
C ALA A 27 -9.98 -5.71 2.48
N CYS A 28 -8.88 -5.03 2.25
CA CYS A 28 -7.57 -5.64 2.03
C CYS A 28 -6.77 -5.61 3.32
N GLY A 29 -6.07 -6.69 3.65
CA GLY A 29 -5.14 -6.74 4.76
C GLY A 29 -4.00 -5.71 4.62
N ASP A 30 -3.13 -5.65 5.61
CA ASP A 30 -1.94 -4.80 5.56
C ASP A 30 -0.77 -5.52 4.88
N PRO A 31 0.10 -4.79 4.14
CA PRO A 31 1.22 -5.40 3.44
C PRO A 31 2.37 -5.83 4.36
N VAL A 32 2.32 -5.49 5.65
CA VAL A 32 3.26 -5.91 6.70
C VAL A 32 2.51 -6.22 7.99
N ARG A 33 3.05 -7.13 8.83
CA ARG A 33 2.36 -7.61 10.05
C ARG A 33 2.10 -6.53 11.11
N ASN A 34 3.01 -5.58 11.24
CA ASN A 34 2.91 -4.47 12.19
C ASN A 34 3.02 -3.17 11.39
N PRO A 35 1.91 -2.70 10.81
CA PRO A 35 1.93 -1.58 9.90
C PRO A 35 2.20 -0.26 10.65
N GLU A 36 3.30 0.38 10.31
CA GLU A 36 3.70 1.70 10.77
C GLU A 36 4.13 2.54 9.57
N ILE A 37 3.83 3.82 9.58
CA ILE A 37 4.31 4.73 8.53
C ILE A 37 5.75 5.14 8.83
N ARG A 38 6.60 5.09 7.80
CA ARG A 38 8.01 5.47 7.88
C ARG A 38 8.18 6.80 8.63
N ARG A 39 9.01 6.79 9.68
CA ARG A 39 9.24 7.95 10.57
C ARG A 39 8.00 8.59 11.15
N ASN A 40 6.84 7.92 11.12
CA ASN A 40 5.56 8.48 11.52
C ASN A 40 5.32 9.89 10.93
N ARG A 41 5.54 10.06 9.61
CA ARG A 41 5.39 11.34 8.92
C ARG A 41 4.28 11.28 7.88
N ALA A 42 3.39 12.27 7.89
CA ALA A 42 2.31 12.43 6.90
C ALA A 42 2.82 12.46 5.45
N SER A 43 4.04 12.97 5.20
CA SER A 43 4.68 12.98 3.88
C SER A 43 4.94 11.58 3.29
N ASN A 44 4.83 10.52 4.09
CA ASN A 44 4.95 9.13 3.64
C ASN A 44 3.59 8.47 3.39
N LEU A 45 2.50 9.22 3.50
CA LEU A 45 1.16 8.83 3.04
C LEU A 45 0.94 9.22 1.58
N TYR A 46 -0.12 8.67 0.99
CA TYR A 46 -0.58 9.04 -0.35
C TYR A 46 -1.09 10.48 -0.40
N GLY A 47 -0.71 11.24 -1.43
CA GLY A 47 -1.27 12.58 -1.60
C GLY A 47 -0.59 13.46 -2.63
N GLU A 48 -1.28 14.55 -3.02
CA GLU A 48 -0.76 15.59 -3.88
C GLU A 48 0.08 16.59 -3.06
N GLY A 49 1.29 16.88 -3.56
CA GLY A 49 2.17 17.88 -2.93
C GLY A 49 2.49 17.57 -1.48
N ILE A 50 2.45 16.30 -1.08
CA ILE A 50 2.64 15.88 0.31
C ILE A 50 4.12 15.83 0.71
N ARG A 51 5.03 15.73 -0.27
CA ARG A 51 6.48 15.68 -0.05
C ARG A 51 7.16 16.96 -0.47
N TYR A 52 8.04 17.48 0.37
CA TYR A 52 8.93 18.58 0.02
C TYR A 52 10.32 18.02 -0.26
N LEU A 53 10.72 17.97 -1.54
CA LEU A 53 12.00 17.46 -2.00
C LEU A 53 12.63 18.45 -2.98
N ASP A 54 13.94 18.73 -2.81
CA ASP A 54 14.72 19.62 -3.69
C ASP A 54 14.06 20.98 -3.93
N GLY A 55 13.47 21.56 -2.88
CA GLY A 55 12.81 22.85 -2.99
C GLY A 55 11.42 22.84 -3.61
N GLN A 56 10.87 21.69 -3.94
CA GLN A 56 9.56 21.52 -4.61
C GLN A 56 8.63 20.59 -3.85
N MET A 57 7.33 20.89 -3.93
CA MET A 57 6.30 19.97 -3.48
C MET A 57 6.09 18.88 -4.53
N ARG A 58 6.07 17.63 -4.08
CA ARG A 58 5.89 16.46 -4.94
C ARG A 58 4.76 15.57 -4.42
N ASN A 59 4.12 14.88 -5.34
CA ASN A 59 3.11 13.88 -5.04
C ASN A 59 3.76 12.61 -4.50
N HIS A 60 3.05 11.91 -3.61
CA HIS A 60 3.37 10.56 -3.21
C HIS A 60 2.27 9.59 -3.66
N GLN A 61 2.65 8.56 -4.39
CA GLN A 61 1.73 7.69 -5.13
C GLN A 61 1.16 6.54 -4.30
N GLY A 62 1.63 6.37 -3.06
CA GLY A 62 1.24 5.27 -2.18
C GLY A 62 1.60 5.56 -0.72
N PHE A 63 1.78 4.50 0.05
CA PHE A 63 2.29 4.57 1.43
C PHE A 63 3.72 4.05 1.50
N ASP A 64 4.56 4.69 2.30
CA ASP A 64 5.83 4.13 2.72
C ASP A 64 5.67 3.56 4.13
N TYR A 65 5.50 2.26 4.20
CA TYR A 65 5.51 1.54 5.48
C TYR A 65 6.92 1.39 6.01
N TYR A 66 7.13 1.67 7.31
CA TYR A 66 8.38 1.30 7.96
C TYR A 66 8.58 -0.21 7.86
N ALA A 67 9.63 -0.63 7.21
CA ALA A 67 9.95 -2.02 6.97
C ALA A 67 11.48 -2.16 6.88
N PRO A 68 12.15 -2.49 7.99
CA PRO A 68 13.58 -2.86 7.96
C PRO A 68 13.81 -3.96 6.92
N ILE A 69 15.01 -3.95 6.32
CA ILE A 69 15.40 -4.96 5.33
C ILE A 69 15.07 -6.36 5.88
N GLU A 70 14.61 -7.28 5.01
CA GLU A 70 14.17 -8.65 5.34
C GLU A 70 12.83 -8.74 6.10
N THR A 71 12.07 -7.65 6.27
CA THR A 71 10.69 -7.74 6.75
C THR A 71 9.83 -8.52 5.76
N ASP A 72 9.00 -9.44 6.27
CA ASP A 72 8.00 -10.15 5.45
C ASP A 72 7.04 -9.16 4.81
N VAL A 73 6.89 -9.25 3.48
CA VAL A 73 5.90 -8.52 2.71
C VAL A 73 4.76 -9.47 2.35
N LEU A 74 3.53 -9.04 2.62
CA LEU A 74 2.33 -9.85 2.53
C LEU A 74 1.44 -9.41 1.37
N ALA A 75 0.79 -10.36 0.72
CA ALA A 75 -0.30 -10.05 -0.20
C ALA A 75 -1.47 -9.47 0.59
N VAL A 76 -1.94 -8.29 0.20
CA VAL A 76 -3.04 -7.58 0.91
C VAL A 76 -4.41 -8.18 0.65
N GLN A 77 -4.58 -9.02 -0.39
CA GLN A 77 -5.82 -9.69 -0.76
C GLN A 77 -5.49 -10.90 -1.65
N ASN A 78 -6.46 -11.82 -1.79
CA ASN A 78 -6.37 -12.91 -2.77
C ASN A 78 -6.19 -12.35 -4.19
N GLY A 79 -5.36 -12.97 -5.01
CA GLY A 79 -5.12 -12.45 -6.35
C GLY A 79 -4.16 -13.27 -7.20
N VAL A 80 -3.79 -12.71 -8.34
CA VAL A 80 -2.85 -13.30 -9.29
C VAL A 80 -1.69 -12.35 -9.52
N VAL A 81 -0.47 -12.84 -9.42
CA VAL A 81 0.74 -12.06 -9.68
C VAL A 81 0.83 -11.75 -11.17
N VAL A 82 0.84 -10.47 -11.52
CA VAL A 82 0.93 -9.99 -12.91
C VAL A 82 2.30 -9.40 -13.25
N GLN A 83 3.12 -9.07 -12.25
CA GLN A 83 4.52 -8.64 -12.42
C GLN A 83 5.32 -9.06 -11.19
N SER A 84 6.55 -9.53 -11.39
CA SER A 84 7.47 -9.94 -10.32
C SER A 84 8.92 -9.79 -10.78
N GLY A 85 9.76 -9.24 -9.92
CA GLY A 85 11.20 -9.12 -10.11
C GLY A 85 11.69 -7.71 -10.34
N GLU A 86 12.91 -7.59 -10.89
CA GLU A 86 13.57 -6.32 -11.10
C GLU A 86 12.89 -5.48 -12.19
N SER A 87 12.69 -4.21 -11.90
CA SER A 87 12.24 -3.22 -12.86
C SER A 87 13.36 -2.19 -13.07
N ASN A 88 13.62 -1.82 -14.32
CA ASN A 88 14.60 -0.76 -14.65
C ASN A 88 14.04 0.65 -14.30
N THR A 89 13.42 0.78 -13.14
CA THR A 89 12.81 2.02 -12.65
C THR A 89 13.32 2.37 -11.26
N ALA A 90 12.96 3.56 -10.78
CA ALA A 90 13.25 3.99 -9.42
C ALA A 90 12.69 3.06 -8.33
N TYR A 91 11.73 2.19 -8.66
CA TYR A 91 11.12 1.25 -7.71
C TYR A 91 11.97 0.00 -7.42
N GLY A 92 12.98 -0.30 -8.27
CA GLY A 92 13.83 -1.47 -8.12
C GLY A 92 13.07 -2.79 -8.25
N ILE A 93 13.36 -3.75 -7.37
CA ILE A 93 12.67 -5.04 -7.32
C ILE A 93 11.25 -4.82 -6.81
N SER A 94 10.27 -5.36 -7.51
CA SER A 94 8.85 -5.09 -7.23
C SER A 94 7.95 -6.26 -7.60
N VAL A 95 6.74 -6.26 -7.02
CA VAL A 95 5.66 -7.20 -7.32
C VAL A 95 4.38 -6.42 -7.58
N THR A 96 3.59 -6.85 -8.56
CA THR A 96 2.22 -6.38 -8.79
C THR A 96 1.27 -7.56 -8.75
N ILE A 97 0.19 -7.44 -7.99
CA ILE A 97 -0.85 -8.46 -7.87
C ILE A 97 -2.17 -7.85 -8.35
N GLU A 98 -2.87 -8.58 -9.20
CA GLU A 98 -4.23 -8.29 -9.63
C GLU A 98 -5.23 -8.91 -8.66
N HIS A 99 -6.17 -8.12 -8.17
CA HIS A 99 -7.23 -8.52 -7.27
C HIS A 99 -8.60 -8.29 -7.94
N THR A 100 -9.39 -9.33 -8.04
CA THR A 100 -10.78 -9.22 -8.46
C THR A 100 -11.64 -8.98 -7.23
N ILE A 101 -12.10 -7.75 -7.05
CA ILE A 101 -12.92 -7.35 -5.90
C ILE A 101 -14.36 -7.83 -6.08
N ASP A 102 -14.90 -7.63 -7.29
CA ASP A 102 -16.20 -8.15 -7.73
C ASP A 102 -16.17 -8.41 -9.25
N ASP A 103 -17.31 -8.80 -9.84
CA ASP A 103 -17.39 -9.15 -11.26
C ASP A 103 -16.98 -8.04 -12.23
N THR A 104 -16.84 -6.80 -11.76
CA THR A 104 -16.56 -5.60 -12.58
C THR A 104 -15.36 -4.80 -12.12
N ASN A 105 -14.91 -4.97 -10.88
CA ASN A 105 -13.90 -4.17 -10.27
C ASN A 105 -12.59 -4.96 -10.05
N ILE A 106 -11.54 -4.50 -10.73
CA ILE A 106 -10.19 -5.02 -10.59
C ILE A 106 -9.32 -3.92 -9.97
N VAL A 107 -8.55 -4.28 -8.95
CA VAL A 107 -7.58 -3.43 -8.28
C VAL A 107 -6.22 -4.12 -8.30
N TYR A 108 -5.16 -3.35 -8.40
CA TYR A 108 -3.79 -3.86 -8.39
C TYR A 108 -3.06 -3.34 -7.14
N SER A 109 -2.47 -4.23 -6.38
CA SER A 109 -1.50 -3.86 -5.35
C SER A 109 -0.09 -3.92 -5.92
N PHE A 110 0.72 -2.94 -5.56
CA PHE A 110 2.10 -2.80 -6.01
C PHE A 110 3.03 -2.62 -4.82
N TYR A 111 4.07 -3.43 -4.77
CA TYR A 111 5.07 -3.50 -3.72
C TYR A 111 6.44 -3.23 -4.31
N ALA A 112 7.20 -2.29 -3.75
CA ALA A 112 8.49 -1.88 -4.29
C ALA A 112 9.60 -1.78 -3.25
N HIS A 113 10.83 -1.56 -3.72
CA HIS A 113 12.07 -1.52 -2.94
C HIS A 113 12.38 -2.85 -2.23
N LEU A 114 12.01 -3.95 -2.86
CA LEU A 114 12.19 -5.30 -2.31
C LEU A 114 13.66 -5.75 -2.38
N SER A 115 14.05 -6.68 -1.50
CA SER A 115 15.34 -7.40 -1.56
C SER A 115 15.18 -8.73 -2.27
N GLU A 116 14.04 -9.40 -2.07
CA GLU A 116 13.75 -10.73 -2.59
C GLU A 116 12.27 -10.84 -2.96
N VAL A 117 11.95 -11.64 -3.98
CA VAL A 117 10.58 -12.01 -4.36
C VAL A 117 10.41 -13.53 -4.29
N ASN A 118 9.34 -13.97 -3.65
CA ASN A 118 9.04 -15.39 -3.41
C ASN A 118 7.92 -15.92 -4.33
N VAL A 119 7.47 -15.09 -5.29
CA VAL A 119 6.39 -15.41 -6.21
C VAL A 119 6.76 -15.08 -7.65
N ASN A 120 6.18 -15.82 -8.59
CA ASN A 120 6.37 -15.63 -10.02
C ASN A 120 5.07 -15.15 -10.68
N VAL A 121 5.18 -14.52 -11.85
CA VAL A 121 4.03 -14.16 -12.68
C VAL A 121 3.13 -15.38 -12.90
N ASN A 122 1.82 -15.17 -12.82
CA ASN A 122 0.74 -16.16 -12.85
C ASN A 122 0.59 -17.01 -11.58
N ASN A 123 1.39 -16.81 -10.53
CA ASN A 123 1.07 -17.45 -9.26
C ASN A 123 -0.21 -16.88 -8.67
N VAL A 124 -1.08 -17.76 -8.18
CA VAL A 124 -2.22 -17.41 -7.35
C VAL A 124 -1.73 -17.25 -5.92
N VAL A 125 -2.09 -16.17 -5.28
CA VAL A 125 -1.72 -15.86 -3.88
C VAL A 125 -2.98 -15.66 -3.04
N SER A 126 -2.85 -15.97 -1.76
CA SER A 126 -3.88 -15.69 -0.76
C SER A 126 -3.52 -14.47 0.07
N GLU A 127 -4.52 -13.77 0.57
CA GLU A 127 -4.32 -12.69 1.56
C GLU A 127 -3.46 -13.17 2.73
N GLY A 128 -2.52 -12.33 3.17
CA GLY A 128 -1.57 -12.65 4.24
C GLY A 128 -0.44 -13.61 3.84
N GLN A 129 -0.42 -14.09 2.59
CA GLN A 129 0.70 -14.91 2.10
C GLN A 129 1.97 -14.07 1.99
N ILE A 130 3.11 -14.58 2.45
CA ILE A 130 4.42 -13.94 2.23
C ILE A 130 4.77 -14.04 0.75
N ILE A 131 4.94 -12.89 0.10
CA ILE A 131 5.23 -12.77 -1.34
C ILE A 131 6.64 -12.26 -1.63
N ALA A 132 7.26 -11.59 -0.66
CA ALA A 132 8.56 -10.95 -0.83
C ALA A 132 9.20 -10.62 0.53
N LYS A 133 10.43 -10.08 0.46
CA LYS A 133 11.11 -9.40 1.57
C LYS A 133 11.32 -7.93 1.23
N SER A 134 11.14 -7.06 2.22
CA SER A 134 11.51 -5.65 2.08
C SER A 134 13.00 -5.47 1.89
N GLY A 135 13.39 -4.39 1.21
CA GLY A 135 14.78 -4.10 0.91
C GLY A 135 15.02 -2.60 0.75
N MET A 136 15.94 -2.28 -0.14
CA MET A 136 16.29 -0.90 -0.49
C MET A 136 16.67 -0.80 -1.98
N SER A 137 16.12 -1.65 -2.82
CA SER A 137 16.38 -1.60 -4.27
C SER A 137 15.81 -0.34 -4.91
N GLY A 138 16.31 -0.01 -6.10
CA GLY A 138 15.92 1.21 -6.81
C GLY A 138 16.48 2.47 -6.14
N ASN A 139 15.66 3.46 -5.89
CA ASN A 139 16.05 4.73 -5.28
C ASN A 139 15.84 4.80 -3.75
N ALA A 140 15.62 3.65 -3.09
CA ALA A 140 15.41 3.57 -1.65
C ALA A 140 16.69 3.28 -0.85
N GLU A 141 17.87 3.29 -1.49
CA GLU A 141 19.14 3.03 -0.83
C GLU A 141 19.35 3.98 0.35
N THR A 142 19.57 3.42 1.53
CA THR A 142 19.81 4.17 2.76
C THR A 142 20.57 3.34 3.78
N THR A 143 21.45 3.98 4.54
CA THR A 143 22.13 3.37 5.69
C THR A 143 21.36 3.54 7.00
N ASN A 144 20.33 4.39 7.00
CA ASN A 144 19.53 4.67 8.19
C ASN A 144 18.33 3.73 8.25
N ILE A 145 18.28 2.88 9.28
CA ILE A 145 17.22 1.91 9.50
C ILE A 145 15.82 2.56 9.56
N GLU A 146 15.70 3.78 10.09
CA GLU A 146 14.42 4.48 10.15
C GLU A 146 13.89 4.93 8.78
N ASP A 147 14.75 4.91 7.74
CA ASP A 147 14.39 5.24 6.37
C ASP A 147 14.13 4.00 5.51
N GLN A 148 14.43 2.81 6.02
CA GLN A 148 14.10 1.56 5.35
C GLN A 148 12.58 1.40 5.29
N HIS A 149 12.06 1.09 4.11
CA HIS A 149 10.62 1.09 3.91
C HIS A 149 10.18 0.18 2.76
N LEU A 150 8.95 -0.29 2.87
CA LEU A 150 8.19 -0.81 1.77
C LEU A 150 7.38 0.34 1.15
N HIS A 151 7.59 0.61 -0.14
CA HIS A 151 6.68 1.48 -0.90
C HIS A 151 5.51 0.64 -1.43
N PHE A 152 4.30 1.02 -1.06
CA PHE A 152 3.07 0.30 -1.39
C PHE A 152 2.06 1.22 -2.08
N GLU A 153 1.53 0.77 -3.23
CA GLU A 153 0.49 1.48 -3.96
C GLU A 153 -0.72 0.58 -4.22
N LEU A 154 -1.89 1.19 -4.27
CA LEU A 154 -3.07 0.61 -4.92
C LEU A 154 -3.33 1.33 -6.24
N ARG A 155 -3.71 0.57 -7.27
CA ARG A 155 -3.86 1.06 -8.64
C ARG A 155 -5.13 0.51 -9.28
N SER A 156 -5.75 1.31 -10.14
CA SER A 156 -6.84 0.84 -11.00
C SER A 156 -6.34 0.21 -12.32
N GLN A 157 -5.01 0.19 -12.55
CA GLN A 157 -4.36 -0.33 -13.77
C GLN A 157 -3.00 -0.95 -13.40
N PRO A 158 -2.55 -2.02 -14.08
CA PRO A 158 -1.33 -2.73 -13.72
C PRO A 158 -0.03 -1.96 -14.02
N GLY A 159 -0.07 -0.99 -14.92
CA GLY A 159 1.11 -0.29 -15.40
C GLY A 159 1.68 0.74 -14.42
N ASN A 160 2.95 1.11 -14.65
CA ASN A 160 3.61 2.19 -13.91
C ASN A 160 3.25 3.56 -14.50
N ILE A 161 2.14 4.12 -14.04
CA ILE A 161 1.69 5.45 -14.41
C ILE A 161 2.26 6.46 -13.41
N ARG A 162 2.95 7.48 -13.91
CA ARG A 162 3.49 8.56 -13.08
C ARG A 162 2.38 9.47 -12.55
N GLY A 163 2.58 9.99 -11.36
CA GLY A 163 1.60 10.87 -10.69
C GLY A 163 0.46 10.09 -10.05
N LEU A 164 -0.64 10.77 -9.74
CA LEU A 164 -1.76 10.20 -8.98
C LEU A 164 -2.86 9.60 -9.88
N SER A 165 -2.77 9.79 -11.19
CA SER A 165 -3.74 9.20 -12.13
C SER A 165 -3.71 7.68 -12.05
N GLY A 166 -4.86 7.04 -11.92
CA GLY A 166 -4.96 5.59 -11.77
C GLY A 166 -4.42 5.03 -10.44
N LYS A 167 -4.15 5.89 -9.46
CA LYS A 167 -3.79 5.47 -8.09
C LYS A 167 -5.01 5.60 -7.19
N ILE A 168 -5.10 4.67 -6.25
CA ILE A 168 -6.13 4.63 -5.22
C ILE A 168 -5.44 4.94 -3.90
N ASN A 169 -6.08 5.74 -3.05
CA ASN A 169 -5.55 6.00 -1.72
C ASN A 169 -5.60 4.71 -0.88
N PRO A 170 -4.45 4.14 -0.46
CA PRO A 170 -4.47 2.91 0.31
C PRO A 170 -5.31 2.99 1.59
N ASN A 171 -5.42 4.19 2.18
CA ASN A 171 -6.21 4.40 3.39
C ASN A 171 -7.73 4.11 3.22
N GLU A 172 -8.22 4.02 2.00
CA GLU A 172 -9.61 3.67 1.71
C GLU A 172 -9.86 2.16 1.84
N ILE A 173 -8.85 1.34 1.56
CA ILE A 173 -9.01 -0.10 1.36
C ILE A 173 -8.27 -0.93 2.44
N VAL A 174 -6.99 -0.63 2.75
CA VAL A 174 -6.21 -1.43 3.71
C VAL A 174 -6.80 -1.37 5.13
N ASP A 175 -6.54 -2.41 5.94
CA ASP A 175 -7.09 -2.55 7.28
C ASP A 175 -6.68 -1.41 8.21
N THR A 176 -5.40 -1.10 8.29
CA THR A 176 -4.90 -0.06 9.19
C THR A 176 -5.10 1.34 8.61
N LYS A 177 -5.90 2.14 9.31
CA LYS A 177 -6.20 3.52 8.92
C LYS A 177 -5.27 4.51 9.61
N PHE A 178 -4.25 4.98 8.92
CA PHE A 178 -3.24 5.89 9.47
C PHE A 178 -3.73 7.32 9.71
N ILE A 179 -4.83 7.71 9.11
CA ILE A 179 -5.37 9.08 9.25
C ILE A 179 -5.63 9.46 10.72
N SER A 180 -5.88 8.48 11.59
CA SER A 180 -6.05 8.71 13.03
C SER A 180 -4.75 9.11 13.75
N GLN A 181 -3.60 8.78 13.19
CA GLN A 181 -2.28 9.11 13.72
C GLN A 181 -1.85 10.54 13.37
N PHE A 182 -2.53 11.16 12.40
CA PHE A 182 -2.27 12.51 11.92
C PHE A 182 -3.52 13.36 12.16
N PRO A 183 -3.69 13.95 13.38
CA PRO A 183 -4.90 14.68 13.77
C PRO A 183 -5.27 15.81 12.81
N GLU A 184 -4.27 16.43 12.20
CA GLU A 184 -4.43 17.46 11.17
C GLU A 184 -5.14 16.93 9.90
N LEU A 185 -5.13 15.63 9.70
CA LEU A 185 -5.79 14.96 8.58
C LEU A 185 -7.18 14.40 8.92
N LYS A 186 -7.59 14.42 10.20
CA LYS A 186 -8.87 13.83 10.65
C LYS A 186 -10.11 14.53 10.12
N SER A 187 -10.03 15.83 9.83
CA SER A 187 -11.15 16.58 9.25
C SER A 187 -11.54 16.09 7.84
N PHE A 188 -10.85 15.11 7.32
CA PHE A 188 -10.82 14.71 5.94
C PHE A 188 -11.42 13.31 5.67
N GLN A 189 -11.87 12.61 6.71
CA GLN A 189 -12.44 11.25 6.58
C GLN A 189 -13.73 11.15 5.76
N SER A 190 -14.38 12.28 5.43
CA SER A 190 -15.65 12.29 4.71
C SER A 190 -15.56 12.73 3.24
N GLN A 191 -14.38 13.02 2.73
CA GLN A 191 -14.21 13.52 1.37
C GLN A 191 -13.14 12.71 0.64
N ILE A 192 -13.53 12.10 -0.46
CA ILE A 192 -12.62 11.51 -1.45
C ILE A 192 -11.81 12.66 -2.04
N GLY A 193 -10.60 12.89 -1.54
CA GLY A 193 -9.79 14.01 -1.94
C GLY A 193 -8.28 13.77 -1.79
N ILE A 194 -7.50 14.48 -2.60
CA ILE A 194 -6.05 14.53 -2.50
C ILE A 194 -5.67 15.44 -1.34
N ILE A 195 -4.88 14.94 -0.41
CA ILE A 195 -4.35 15.73 0.70
C ILE A 195 -3.08 16.45 0.23
N LYS A 196 -3.06 17.76 0.36
CA LYS A 196 -1.88 18.60 0.15
C LYS A 196 -1.37 19.12 1.48
N ILE A 197 -0.10 18.89 1.79
CA ILE A 197 0.55 19.46 2.96
C ILE A 197 1.36 20.69 2.53
N ASN A 198 1.12 21.81 3.17
CA ASN A 198 1.82 23.06 2.95
C ASN A 198 3.21 23.05 3.61
N LYS A 199 4.08 24.02 3.27
CA LYS A 199 5.44 24.14 3.83
C LYS A 199 5.49 24.34 5.36
N ASP A 200 4.42 24.85 5.94
CA ASP A 200 4.25 25.08 7.38
C ASP A 200 3.70 23.85 8.13
N GLY A 201 3.44 22.75 7.42
CA GLY A 201 2.89 21.52 7.99
C GLY A 201 1.36 21.49 8.03
N THR A 202 0.67 22.55 7.55
CA THR A 202 -0.79 22.53 7.46
C THR A 202 -1.27 21.68 6.28
N ALA A 203 -2.42 21.03 6.42
CA ALA A 203 -3.01 20.19 5.39
C ALA A 203 -4.20 20.89 4.71
N GLU A 204 -4.25 20.83 3.39
CA GLU A 204 -5.39 21.26 2.57
C GLU A 204 -5.97 20.07 1.80
N ILE A 205 -7.31 20.01 1.69
CA ILE A 205 -7.96 19.09 0.76
C ILE A 205 -8.26 19.81 -0.54
N ARG A 206 -8.07 19.10 -1.64
CA ARG A 206 -8.66 19.44 -2.92
C ARG A 206 -9.70 18.42 -3.30
N ASP A 207 -10.94 18.82 -3.37
CA ASP A 207 -12.02 18.00 -3.92
C ASP A 207 -11.77 17.77 -5.42
N TYR A 208 -11.63 16.49 -5.81
CA TYR A 208 -11.40 16.12 -7.21
C TYR A 208 -12.64 16.34 -8.09
N ASN A 209 -13.81 16.49 -7.49
CA ASN A 209 -15.09 16.67 -8.18
C ASN A 209 -15.50 18.14 -8.33
N ALA A 210 -14.71 19.09 -7.85
CA ALA A 210 -14.95 20.51 -8.05
C ALA A 210 -14.35 20.98 -9.39
N ARG A 211 -14.92 20.54 -10.49
CA ARG A 211 -14.76 21.14 -11.84
C ARG A 211 -16.10 21.52 -12.40
#